data_fb9b9f083118477a0c38a2cbca4fb2c7
#
_entry.id   fb9b9f083118477a0c38a2cbca4fb2c7
#
_cell.length_a   1.000
_cell.length_b   1.000
_cell.length_c   1.000
_cell.angle_alpha   90.00
_cell.angle_beta   90.00
_cell.angle_gamma   90.00
#
_symmetry.space_group_name_H-M   'P 1'
#
loop_
_entity.id
_entity.type
_entity.pdbx_description
1 polymer ?
#
loop_
_entity_poly.entity_id
_entity_poly.type
_entity_poly.pdbx_seq_one_letter_code
_entity_poly.pdbx_strand_id
1 'polypeptide(L)'
;MGVVPGNAPVALQNHLSNGQQLLVPKKMFFTKGVGSHKHELRSFELALRDAGIEKCNIVHVSSIFPPNCELISKNEGMKYIYPGMITFAVTARTTSNEARRLMAASIGCAIPSDSNKYGYLSEYYAFGQTEKEAGDTAEDLAAAMLASTLGIDIDEDKSWDEKEEIFRISDEIVKTTNVTQSAMVEKGGYTTVVAAGVFIF
;
A
#
# COMPACT_ATOMS: atom_id res chain seq x y z
N MET A 1 -15.78 -31.49 -4.62
CA MET A 1 -16.58 -30.80 -3.61
C MET A 1 -15.63 -29.96 -2.76
N GLY A 2 -15.55 -28.66 -3.03
CA GLY A 2 -14.72 -27.75 -2.27
C GLY A 2 -15.40 -27.46 -0.92
N VAL A 3 -14.71 -27.74 0.17
CA VAL A 3 -15.19 -27.39 1.52
C VAL A 3 -15.11 -25.86 1.68
N VAL A 4 -16.25 -25.19 1.72
CA VAL A 4 -16.31 -23.76 2.06
C VAL A 4 -16.05 -23.66 3.59
N PRO A 5 -15.09 -22.81 4.06
CA PRO A 5 -14.89 -22.60 5.48
C PRO A 5 -16.20 -22.13 6.14
N GLY A 6 -16.62 -22.79 7.23
CA GLY A 6 -17.94 -22.64 7.84
C GLY A 6 -18.30 -21.26 8.46
N ASN A 7 -17.48 -20.23 8.26
CA ASN A 7 -17.67 -18.88 8.83
C ASN A 7 -17.84 -17.77 7.77
N ALA A 8 -17.99 -18.10 6.49
CA ALA A 8 -18.24 -17.07 5.49
C ALA A 8 -19.67 -16.50 5.64
N PRO A 9 -19.89 -15.19 5.48
CA PRO A 9 -21.24 -14.60 5.46
C PRO A 9 -22.14 -15.30 4.45
N VAL A 10 -23.44 -15.45 4.76
CA VAL A 10 -24.42 -16.14 3.90
C VAL A 10 -24.43 -15.60 2.46
N ALA A 11 -24.24 -14.28 2.29
CA ALA A 11 -24.11 -13.64 0.99
C ALA A 11 -22.88 -14.16 0.21
N LEU A 12 -21.75 -14.36 0.89
CA LEU A 12 -20.51 -14.89 0.30
C LEU A 12 -20.69 -16.36 -0.13
N GLN A 13 -21.39 -17.15 0.70
CA GLN A 13 -21.69 -18.57 0.39
C GLN A 13 -22.59 -18.69 -0.84
N ASN A 14 -23.59 -17.79 -0.98
CA ASN A 14 -24.48 -17.75 -2.14
C ASN A 14 -23.74 -17.37 -3.44
N HIS A 15 -22.78 -16.45 -3.38
CA HIS A 15 -21.94 -16.11 -4.54
C HIS A 15 -21.04 -17.26 -4.96
N LEU A 16 -20.45 -18.00 -4.02
CA LEU A 16 -19.63 -19.18 -4.30
C LEU A 16 -20.45 -20.33 -4.88
N SER A 17 -21.70 -20.50 -4.46
CA SER A 17 -22.61 -21.54 -5.00
C SER A 17 -23.05 -21.29 -6.45
N ASN A 18 -23.01 -20.03 -6.91
CA ASN A 18 -23.34 -19.65 -8.28
C ASN A 18 -22.14 -19.66 -9.25
N GLY A 19 -20.99 -20.18 -8.82
CA GLY A 19 -19.76 -20.23 -9.65
C GLY A 19 -19.08 -18.87 -9.87
N GLN A 20 -19.52 -17.81 -9.23
CA GLN A 20 -18.85 -16.50 -9.23
C GLN A 20 -17.65 -16.53 -8.28
N GLN A 21 -16.46 -16.41 -8.84
CA GLN A 21 -15.25 -16.24 -8.04
C GLN A 21 -15.13 -14.77 -7.59
N LEU A 22 -15.12 -14.56 -6.29
CA LEU A 22 -14.83 -13.23 -5.74
C LEU A 22 -13.35 -12.90 -5.96
N LEU A 23 -13.09 -11.69 -6.48
CA LEU A 23 -11.74 -11.17 -6.66
C LEU A 23 -11.23 -10.57 -5.33
N VAL A 24 -10.88 -11.42 -4.38
CA VAL A 24 -10.25 -11.03 -3.12
C VAL A 24 -8.78 -11.46 -3.16
N PRO A 25 -7.83 -10.52 -3.13
CA PRO A 25 -6.41 -10.83 -3.12
C PRO A 25 -6.01 -11.68 -1.91
N LYS A 26 -5.11 -12.64 -2.14
CA LYS A 26 -4.58 -13.52 -1.08
C LYS A 26 -3.20 -13.13 -0.62
N LYS A 27 -2.46 -12.42 -1.47
CA LYS A 27 -1.13 -11.93 -1.15
C LYS A 27 -0.98 -10.49 -1.61
N MET A 28 -0.10 -9.77 -0.96
CA MET A 28 0.33 -8.44 -1.35
C MET A 28 1.83 -8.29 -1.13
N PHE A 29 2.50 -7.52 -1.96
CA PHE A 29 3.87 -7.10 -1.72
C PHE A 29 4.04 -5.62 -1.94
N PHE A 30 4.98 -5.03 -1.22
CA PHE A 30 5.37 -3.65 -1.42
C PHE A 30 6.50 -3.53 -2.45
N THR A 31 6.41 -2.45 -3.23
CA THR A 31 7.50 -2.02 -4.11
C THR A 31 7.57 -0.50 -4.17
N LYS A 32 8.74 0.02 -4.53
CA LYS A 32 8.99 1.45 -4.68
C LYS A 32 9.97 1.70 -5.81
N GLY A 33 9.95 2.91 -6.36
CA GLY A 33 10.88 3.28 -7.41
C GLY A 33 10.96 4.78 -7.66
N VAL A 34 12.04 5.19 -8.31
CA VAL A 34 12.34 6.56 -8.71
C VAL A 34 12.77 6.60 -10.18
N GLY A 35 12.37 7.66 -10.87
CA GLY A 35 12.79 7.86 -12.25
C GLY A 35 12.93 9.35 -12.58
N SER A 36 13.98 9.70 -13.31
CA SER A 36 14.22 11.08 -13.76
C SER A 36 14.33 11.14 -15.28
N HIS A 37 13.66 12.11 -15.91
CA HIS A 37 13.70 12.31 -17.34
C HIS A 37 13.21 13.72 -17.72
N LYS A 38 13.63 14.23 -18.91
CA LYS A 38 13.15 15.52 -19.44
C LYS A 38 11.65 15.57 -19.76
N HIS A 39 11.00 14.43 -19.95
CA HIS A 39 9.56 14.29 -20.14
C HIS A 39 8.92 13.61 -18.91
N GLU A 40 7.85 14.19 -18.39
CA GLU A 40 7.16 13.71 -17.19
C GLU A 40 6.70 12.25 -17.31
N LEU A 41 6.01 11.90 -18.40
CA LEU A 41 5.53 10.53 -18.63
C LEU A 41 6.68 9.50 -18.59
N ARG A 42 7.84 9.91 -19.14
CA ARG A 42 9.01 9.01 -19.16
C ARG A 42 9.67 8.88 -17.79
N SER A 43 9.65 9.94 -16.97
CA SER A 43 10.13 9.83 -15.57
C SER A 43 9.25 8.87 -14.77
N PHE A 44 7.93 8.89 -15.00
CA PHE A 44 7.02 7.95 -14.37
C PHE A 44 7.25 6.50 -14.84
N GLU A 45 7.42 6.26 -16.13
CA GLU A 45 7.73 4.92 -16.65
C GLU A 45 9.04 4.39 -16.06
N LEU A 46 10.08 5.24 -15.91
CA LEU A 46 11.33 4.86 -15.28
C LEU A 46 11.16 4.53 -13.77
N ALA A 47 10.30 5.27 -13.07
CA ALA A 47 9.96 4.96 -11.68
C ALA A 47 9.23 3.61 -11.54
N LEU A 48 8.31 3.29 -12.45
CA LEU A 48 7.67 1.97 -12.50
C LEU A 48 8.66 0.85 -12.82
N ARG A 49 9.65 1.13 -13.68
CA ARG A 49 10.72 0.20 -14.03
C ARG A 49 11.63 -0.11 -12.84
N ASP A 50 12.02 0.91 -12.08
CA ASP A 50 12.77 0.76 -10.84
C ASP A 50 11.96 -0.01 -9.78
N ALA A 51 10.66 0.23 -9.72
CA ALA A 51 9.73 -0.56 -8.92
C ALA A 51 9.56 -2.02 -9.41
N GLY A 52 9.85 -2.31 -10.70
CA GLY A 52 9.74 -3.62 -11.34
C GLY A 52 8.34 -3.98 -11.86
N ILE A 53 7.44 -3.01 -11.94
CA ILE A 53 6.03 -3.21 -12.33
C ILE A 53 5.64 -2.48 -13.62
N GLU A 54 6.61 -1.94 -14.36
CA GLU A 54 6.42 -1.22 -15.63
C GLU A 54 5.75 -2.06 -16.73
N LYS A 55 5.91 -3.37 -16.65
CA LYS A 55 5.37 -4.34 -17.61
C LYS A 55 3.90 -4.70 -17.40
N CYS A 56 3.28 -4.20 -16.32
CA CYS A 56 1.90 -4.48 -15.96
C CYS A 56 0.94 -3.37 -16.41
N ASN A 57 -0.31 -3.75 -16.67
CA ASN A 57 -1.42 -2.82 -16.77
C ASN A 57 -1.97 -2.57 -15.36
N ILE A 58 -1.57 -1.48 -14.74
CA ILE A 58 -1.89 -1.20 -13.34
C ILE A 58 -3.30 -0.63 -13.24
N VAL A 59 -4.13 -1.26 -12.40
CA VAL A 59 -5.45 -0.78 -11.98
C VAL A 59 -5.34 -0.28 -10.54
N HIS A 60 -5.61 1.00 -10.35
CA HIS A 60 -5.61 1.58 -9.01
C HIS A 60 -6.86 1.15 -8.26
N VAL A 61 -6.68 0.71 -7.03
CA VAL A 61 -7.75 0.34 -6.11
C VAL A 61 -7.66 1.15 -4.82
N SER A 62 -8.75 1.17 -4.06
CA SER A 62 -8.80 1.87 -2.78
C SER A 62 -8.07 1.12 -1.65
N SER A 63 -7.99 1.74 -0.53
CA SER A 63 -7.08 1.60 0.61
C SER A 63 -7.38 0.43 1.57
N ILE A 64 -7.92 -0.70 1.09
CA ILE A 64 -8.24 -1.85 1.95
C ILE A 64 -7.17 -2.94 1.85
N PHE A 65 -6.60 -3.32 2.99
CA PHE A 65 -5.82 -4.55 3.12
C PHE A 65 -6.79 -5.72 3.34
N PRO A 66 -6.88 -6.70 2.40
CA PRO A 66 -7.93 -7.71 2.44
C PRO A 66 -7.81 -8.66 3.64
N PRO A 67 -8.94 -9.20 4.15
CA PRO A 67 -8.90 -10.27 5.14
C PRO A 67 -8.11 -11.50 4.64
N ASN A 68 -7.35 -12.11 5.54
CA ASN A 68 -6.50 -13.27 5.24
C ASN A 68 -5.48 -13.06 4.12
N CYS A 69 -5.17 -11.80 3.78
CA CYS A 69 -4.13 -11.45 2.83
C CYS A 69 -2.76 -11.54 3.49
N GLU A 70 -1.83 -12.21 2.83
CA GLU A 70 -0.44 -12.35 3.30
C GLU A 70 0.43 -11.23 2.72
N LEU A 71 1.15 -10.51 3.56
CA LEU A 71 2.17 -9.56 3.12
C LEU A 71 3.48 -10.32 2.87
N ILE A 72 3.83 -10.49 1.59
CA ILE A 72 5.01 -11.22 1.15
C ILE A 72 6.16 -10.27 0.74
N SER A 73 7.36 -10.79 0.61
CA SER A 73 8.50 -10.01 0.12
C SER A 73 8.35 -9.61 -1.34
N LYS A 74 8.99 -8.47 -1.74
CA LYS A 74 9.07 -8.05 -3.15
C LYS A 74 9.60 -9.18 -4.04
N ASN A 75 10.66 -9.86 -3.61
CA ASN A 75 11.28 -10.94 -4.39
C ASN A 75 10.34 -12.13 -4.64
N GLU A 76 9.48 -12.44 -3.68
CA GLU A 76 8.45 -13.44 -3.86
C GLU A 76 7.33 -12.93 -4.78
N GLY A 77 6.81 -11.73 -4.52
CA GLY A 77 5.74 -11.11 -5.30
C GLY A 77 6.08 -10.97 -6.79
N MET A 78 7.32 -10.62 -7.11
CA MET A 78 7.80 -10.49 -8.48
C MET A 78 7.71 -11.78 -9.30
N LYS A 79 7.62 -12.95 -8.67
CA LYS A 79 7.42 -14.25 -9.37
C LYS A 79 6.02 -14.39 -9.97
N TYR A 80 5.06 -13.61 -9.49
CA TYR A 80 3.66 -13.61 -9.96
C TYR A 80 3.39 -12.54 -11.03
N ILE A 81 4.37 -11.70 -11.37
CA ILE A 81 4.21 -10.55 -12.26
C ILE A 81 4.67 -10.92 -13.68
N TYR A 82 3.76 -10.77 -14.65
CA TYR A 82 4.00 -11.09 -16.06
C TYR A 82 3.75 -9.88 -16.96
N PRO A 83 4.46 -9.76 -18.09
CA PRO A 83 4.22 -8.69 -19.05
C PRO A 83 2.78 -8.69 -19.59
N GLY A 84 2.14 -7.51 -19.57
CA GLY A 84 0.76 -7.33 -20.04
C GLY A 84 -0.32 -7.72 -19.02
N MET A 85 0.06 -8.28 -17.86
CA MET A 85 -0.88 -8.64 -16.80
C MET A 85 -1.66 -7.42 -16.30
N ILE A 86 -2.98 -7.57 -16.11
CA ILE A 86 -3.79 -6.61 -15.36
C ILE A 86 -3.48 -6.82 -13.88
N THR A 87 -2.95 -5.80 -13.23
CA THR A 87 -2.43 -5.88 -11.86
C THR A 87 -3.08 -4.80 -11.02
N PHE A 88 -3.73 -5.19 -9.93
CA PHE A 88 -4.36 -4.26 -9.00
C PHE A 88 -3.33 -3.77 -7.98
N ALA A 89 -3.30 -2.48 -7.74
CA ALA A 89 -2.36 -1.89 -6.78
C ALA A 89 -2.93 -0.63 -6.11
N VAL A 90 -2.60 -0.45 -4.84
CA VAL A 90 -2.67 0.86 -4.17
C VAL A 90 -1.35 1.57 -4.45
N THR A 91 -1.38 2.81 -4.91
CA THR A 91 -0.16 3.52 -5.32
C THR A 91 -0.16 4.97 -4.87
N ALA A 92 0.94 5.40 -4.28
CA ALA A 92 1.27 6.80 -4.08
C ALA A 92 2.30 7.25 -5.11
N ARG A 93 2.09 8.41 -5.70
CA ARG A 93 2.98 8.98 -6.73
C ARG A 93 3.14 10.47 -6.54
N THR A 94 4.38 10.95 -6.63
CA THR A 94 4.69 12.38 -6.68
C THR A 94 5.65 12.67 -7.82
N THR A 95 5.39 13.72 -8.57
CA THR A 95 6.23 14.17 -9.69
C THR A 95 6.48 15.67 -9.58
N SER A 96 7.72 16.10 -9.81
CA SER A 96 8.07 17.51 -9.86
C SER A 96 9.23 17.78 -10.82
N ASN A 97 9.31 19.01 -11.32
CA ASN A 97 10.45 19.55 -12.08
C ASN A 97 11.15 20.70 -11.34
N GLU A 98 10.75 20.99 -10.11
CA GLU A 98 11.39 22.01 -9.27
C GLU A 98 12.73 21.48 -8.75
N ALA A 99 13.83 21.86 -9.41
CA ALA A 99 15.17 21.38 -9.05
C ALA A 99 15.48 21.55 -7.56
N ARG A 100 16.04 20.52 -6.93
CA ARG A 100 16.38 20.44 -5.50
C ARG A 100 15.16 20.37 -4.58
N ARG A 101 13.98 20.11 -5.08
CA ARG A 101 12.81 19.82 -4.26
C ARG A 101 12.94 18.38 -3.73
N LEU A 102 12.95 18.21 -2.41
CA LEU A 102 12.80 16.89 -1.80
C LEU A 102 11.33 16.49 -1.88
N MET A 103 11.05 15.27 -2.31
CA MET A 103 9.70 14.72 -2.39
C MET A 103 9.68 13.25 -1.97
N ALA A 104 8.55 12.82 -1.47
CA ALA A 104 8.31 11.45 -1.04
C ALA A 104 6.92 10.97 -1.47
N ALA A 105 6.82 9.65 -1.72
CA ALA A 105 5.57 8.91 -1.87
C ALA A 105 5.63 7.67 -0.97
N SER A 106 4.57 7.42 -0.22
CA SER A 106 4.51 6.36 0.78
C SER A 106 3.18 5.63 0.74
N ILE A 107 3.23 4.31 0.97
CA ILE A 107 2.06 3.50 1.33
C ILE A 107 2.28 2.98 2.74
N GLY A 108 1.45 3.43 3.67
CA GLY A 108 1.33 2.86 5.01
C GLY A 108 0.38 1.67 5.01
N CYS A 109 0.55 0.77 5.96
CA CYS A 109 -0.30 -0.41 6.12
C CYS A 109 -0.52 -0.69 7.60
N ALA A 110 -1.78 -0.92 7.98
CA ALA A 110 -2.15 -1.38 9.32
C ALA A 110 -2.97 -2.67 9.21
N ILE A 111 -2.52 -3.71 9.90
CA ILE A 111 -3.09 -5.07 9.85
C ILE A 111 -3.69 -5.41 11.21
N PRO A 112 -5.00 -5.80 11.28
CA PRO A 112 -5.64 -6.19 12.53
C PRO A 112 -5.14 -7.55 13.04
N SER A 113 -5.28 -7.80 14.35
CA SER A 113 -4.95 -9.08 14.98
C SER A 113 -5.87 -10.21 14.51
N ASP A 114 -7.14 -9.93 14.34
CA ASP A 114 -8.07 -10.87 13.73
C ASP A 114 -7.93 -10.85 12.20
N SER A 115 -7.31 -11.87 11.66
CA SER A 115 -7.09 -12.01 10.21
C SER A 115 -8.37 -12.06 9.37
N ASN A 116 -9.53 -12.29 9.98
CA ASN A 116 -10.84 -12.25 9.29
C ASN A 116 -11.37 -10.82 9.11
N LYS A 117 -10.79 -9.85 9.82
CA LYS A 117 -11.07 -8.44 9.62
C LYS A 117 -10.15 -7.89 8.51
N TYR A 118 -10.61 -6.83 7.84
CA TYR A 118 -9.76 -6.10 6.89
C TYR A 118 -8.89 -5.08 7.61
N GLY A 119 -7.73 -4.81 7.04
CA GLY A 119 -6.86 -3.71 7.46
C GLY A 119 -6.94 -2.52 6.52
N TYR A 120 -6.08 -1.53 6.74
CA TYR A 120 -6.01 -0.33 5.92
C TYR A 120 -4.64 -0.14 5.29
N LEU A 121 -4.68 0.45 4.10
CA LEU A 121 -3.54 1.02 3.40
C LEU A 121 -3.75 2.54 3.32
N SER A 122 -2.72 3.35 3.54
CA SER A 122 -2.78 4.78 3.36
C SER A 122 -1.88 5.20 2.21
N GLU A 123 -2.34 6.11 1.39
CA GLU A 123 -1.54 6.74 0.33
C GLU A 123 -1.10 8.11 0.84
N TYR A 124 0.21 8.34 0.90
CA TYR A 124 0.75 9.60 1.35
C TYR A 124 1.83 10.12 0.41
N TYR A 125 1.84 11.40 0.18
CA TYR A 125 2.87 12.07 -0.61
C TYR A 125 3.17 13.44 -0.02
N ALA A 126 4.45 13.82 -0.05
CA ALA A 126 4.91 15.05 0.58
C ALA A 126 6.05 15.71 -0.18
N PHE A 127 6.19 16.99 0.04
CA PHE A 127 7.36 17.78 -0.34
C PHE A 127 8.09 18.26 0.92
N GLY A 128 9.42 18.19 0.91
CA GLY A 128 10.28 18.63 2.01
C GLY A 128 10.41 17.64 3.17
N GLN A 129 9.75 16.49 3.12
CA GLN A 129 9.88 15.43 4.11
C GLN A 129 10.90 14.37 3.67
N THR A 130 11.61 13.82 4.64
CA THR A 130 12.48 12.66 4.46
C THR A 130 11.68 11.38 4.24
N GLU A 131 12.36 10.32 3.82
CA GLU A 131 11.75 8.98 3.68
C GLU A 131 11.12 8.51 5.01
N LYS A 132 11.82 8.76 6.12
CA LYS A 132 11.32 8.38 7.45
C LYS A 132 10.06 9.16 7.82
N GLU A 133 10.09 10.49 7.74
CA GLU A 133 8.95 11.33 8.11
C GLU A 133 7.69 11.01 7.29
N ALA A 134 7.84 10.82 5.97
CA ALA A 134 6.71 10.46 5.12
C ALA A 134 6.21 9.03 5.41
N GLY A 135 7.10 8.11 5.74
CA GLY A 135 6.78 6.74 6.11
C GLY A 135 6.00 6.66 7.42
N ASP A 136 6.50 7.34 8.46
CA ASP A 136 5.85 7.41 9.78
C ASP A 136 4.43 8.02 9.65
N THR A 137 4.29 9.11 8.86
CA THR A 137 2.97 9.71 8.61
C THR A 137 2.02 8.75 7.90
N ALA A 138 2.50 7.99 6.92
CA ALA A 138 1.67 7.02 6.22
C ALA A 138 1.23 5.88 7.15
N GLU A 139 2.11 5.38 8.00
CA GLU A 139 1.76 4.36 9.01
C GLU A 139 0.72 4.88 10.01
N ASP A 140 0.90 6.10 10.51
CA ASP A 140 -0.03 6.74 11.44
C ASP A 140 -1.44 6.86 10.83
N LEU A 141 -1.53 7.31 9.57
CA LEU A 141 -2.81 7.39 8.86
C LEU A 141 -3.49 6.02 8.71
N ALA A 142 -2.74 4.99 8.32
CA ALA A 142 -3.30 3.64 8.17
C ALA A 142 -3.76 3.08 9.52
N ALA A 143 -2.98 3.29 10.58
CA ALA A 143 -3.31 2.86 11.93
C ALA A 143 -4.53 3.59 12.50
N ALA A 144 -4.63 4.91 12.28
CA ALA A 144 -5.78 5.71 12.71
C ALA A 144 -7.08 5.28 12.02
N MET A 145 -7.04 5.00 10.70
CA MET A 145 -8.20 4.47 9.97
C MET A 145 -8.64 3.11 10.51
N LEU A 146 -7.70 2.21 10.80
CA LEU A 146 -8.00 0.90 11.35
C LEU A 146 -8.58 1.01 12.76
N ALA A 147 -7.97 1.82 13.62
CA ALA A 147 -8.42 2.05 14.99
C ALA A 147 -9.86 2.59 15.04
N SER A 148 -10.17 3.57 14.19
CA SER A 148 -11.55 4.10 14.07
C SER A 148 -12.55 3.00 13.72
N THR A 149 -12.20 2.08 12.84
CA THR A 149 -13.05 0.94 12.46
C THR A 149 -13.21 -0.07 13.61
N LEU A 150 -12.18 -0.24 14.44
CA LEU A 150 -12.20 -1.13 15.60
C LEU A 150 -12.84 -0.49 16.84
N GLY A 151 -13.24 0.78 16.79
CA GLY A 151 -13.80 1.53 17.91
C GLY A 151 -12.77 1.91 18.98
N ILE A 152 -11.49 1.96 18.59
CA ILE A 152 -10.41 2.43 19.45
C ILE A 152 -10.35 3.96 19.36
N ASP A 153 -10.53 4.63 20.50
CA ASP A 153 -10.45 6.08 20.58
C ASP A 153 -8.99 6.52 20.61
N ILE A 154 -8.58 7.24 19.58
CA ILE A 154 -7.22 7.76 19.43
C ILE A 154 -7.28 9.26 19.35
N ASP A 155 -6.50 9.90 20.22
CA ASP A 155 -6.23 11.32 20.14
C ASP A 155 -5.27 11.58 18.96
N GLU A 156 -5.77 12.22 17.90
CA GLU A 156 -5.00 12.50 16.69
C GLU A 156 -3.82 13.44 16.93
N ASP A 157 -3.86 14.24 18.00
CA ASP A 157 -2.80 15.18 18.37
C ASP A 157 -1.62 14.52 19.11
N LYS A 158 -1.72 13.25 19.50
CA LYS A 158 -0.63 12.51 20.13
C LYS A 158 0.49 12.18 19.14
N SER A 159 1.71 12.07 19.70
CA SER A 159 2.86 11.60 18.94
C SER A 159 2.69 10.15 18.46
N TRP A 160 3.42 9.75 17.40
CA TRP A 160 3.39 8.37 16.90
C TRP A 160 3.74 7.34 17.99
N ASP A 161 4.75 7.62 18.80
CA ASP A 161 5.18 6.71 19.88
C ASP A 161 4.07 6.46 20.91
N GLU A 162 3.30 7.52 21.26
CA GLU A 162 2.15 7.40 22.18
C GLU A 162 0.98 6.63 21.55
N LYS A 163 0.73 6.81 20.25
CA LYS A 163 -0.29 6.06 19.50
C LYS A 163 0.09 4.59 19.35
N GLU A 164 1.36 4.29 19.05
CA GLU A 164 1.87 2.92 18.96
C GLU A 164 1.70 2.17 20.29
N GLU A 165 1.87 2.83 21.42
CA GLU A 165 1.63 2.25 22.74
C GLU A 165 0.16 1.89 22.94
N ILE A 166 -0.77 2.77 22.53
CA ILE A 166 -2.22 2.50 22.57
C ILE A 166 -2.57 1.29 21.71
N PHE A 167 -2.02 1.18 20.50
CA PHE A 167 -2.25 0.06 19.60
C PHE A 167 -1.73 -1.25 20.20
N ARG A 168 -0.56 -1.22 20.84
CA ARG A 168 0.03 -2.37 21.53
C ARG A 168 -0.79 -2.83 22.74
N ILE A 169 -1.34 -1.90 23.51
CA ILE A 169 -2.19 -2.19 24.67
C ILE A 169 -3.54 -2.75 24.27
N SER A 170 -4.10 -2.33 23.14
CA SER A 170 -5.40 -2.79 22.66
C SER A 170 -5.38 -4.22 22.12
N ASP A 171 -4.21 -4.77 21.77
CA ASP A 171 -4.04 -6.09 21.12
C ASP A 171 -4.83 -6.26 19.80
N GLU A 172 -5.41 -5.17 19.27
CA GLU A 172 -6.29 -5.19 18.09
C GLU A 172 -5.53 -4.93 16.78
N ILE A 173 -4.37 -4.28 16.85
CA ILE A 173 -3.50 -4.00 15.70
C ILE A 173 -2.19 -4.74 15.88
N VAL A 174 -1.92 -5.72 15.02
CA VAL A 174 -0.71 -6.57 15.12
C VAL A 174 0.49 -5.92 14.47
N LYS A 175 0.28 -5.20 13.37
CA LYS A 175 1.40 -4.74 12.56
C LYS A 175 1.06 -3.46 11.83
N THR A 176 1.93 -2.47 11.99
CA THR A 176 2.04 -1.35 11.08
C THR A 176 3.34 -1.46 10.30
N THR A 177 3.36 -0.96 9.09
CA THR A 177 4.54 -0.91 8.22
C THR A 177 4.31 0.05 7.07
N ASN A 178 5.38 0.48 6.41
CA ASN A 178 5.27 1.29 5.19
C ASN A 178 6.24 0.84 4.11
N VAL A 179 6.01 1.35 2.91
CA VAL A 179 6.99 1.44 1.84
C VAL A 179 7.04 2.87 1.37
N THR A 180 8.21 3.47 1.41
CA THR A 180 8.40 4.88 1.07
C THR A 180 9.54 5.04 0.09
N GLN A 181 9.33 5.82 -0.96
CA GLN A 181 10.37 6.29 -1.87
C GLN A 181 10.49 7.80 -1.73
N SER A 182 11.68 8.27 -1.42
CA SER A 182 12.02 9.69 -1.48
C SER A 182 13.10 9.96 -2.54
N ALA A 183 13.08 11.15 -3.09
CA ALA A 183 14.12 11.62 -4.00
C ALA A 183 14.18 13.14 -4.03
N MET A 184 15.37 13.65 -4.38
CA MET A 184 15.54 15.06 -4.71
C MET A 184 15.37 15.25 -6.20
N VAL A 185 14.58 16.25 -6.61
CA VAL A 185 14.34 16.56 -8.02
C VAL A 185 15.62 16.99 -8.72
N GLU A 186 15.97 16.30 -9.81
CA GLU A 186 17.13 16.59 -10.64
C GLU A 186 16.93 17.87 -11.46
N LYS A 187 18.04 18.58 -11.73
CA LYS A 187 18.00 19.78 -12.56
C LYS A 187 17.75 19.42 -14.03
N GLY A 188 16.80 20.11 -14.66
CA GLY A 188 16.59 20.05 -16.13
C GLY A 188 15.62 18.98 -16.60
N GLY A 189 14.82 18.42 -15.68
CA GLY A 189 13.80 17.44 -16.02
C GLY A 189 12.79 17.22 -14.90
N TYR A 190 11.98 16.21 -15.08
CA TYR A 190 11.03 15.71 -14.08
C TYR A 190 11.65 14.56 -13.31
N THR A 191 11.43 14.53 -12.01
CA THR A 191 11.66 13.36 -11.17
C THR A 191 10.32 12.85 -10.66
N THR A 192 10.10 11.55 -10.74
CA THR A 192 8.91 10.87 -10.21
C THR A 192 9.33 9.85 -9.17
N VAL A 193 8.66 9.83 -8.03
CA VAL A 193 8.74 8.78 -7.01
C VAL A 193 7.41 8.03 -6.95
N VAL A 194 7.49 6.72 -6.76
CA VAL A 194 6.32 5.83 -6.64
C VAL A 194 6.53 4.88 -5.46
N ALA A 195 5.49 4.71 -4.66
CA ALA A 195 5.36 3.61 -3.72
C ALA A 195 4.07 2.84 -4.05
N ALA A 196 4.10 1.52 -3.97
CA ALA A 196 2.96 0.69 -4.35
C ALA A 196 2.81 -0.55 -3.46
N GLY A 197 1.56 -0.87 -3.11
CA GLY A 197 1.13 -2.16 -2.60
C GLY A 197 0.43 -2.95 -3.71
N VAL A 198 1.06 -4.03 -4.18
CA VAL A 198 0.63 -4.80 -5.35
C VAL A 198 -0.07 -6.06 -4.91
N PHE A 199 -1.30 -6.27 -5.37
CA PHE A 199 -2.13 -7.42 -5.02
C PHE A 199 -1.93 -8.63 -5.94
N ILE A 200 -1.96 -9.82 -5.33
CA ILE A 200 -1.88 -11.13 -6.00
C ILE A 200 -3.10 -11.97 -5.58
N PHE A 201 -3.76 -12.60 -6.57
CA PHE A 201 -4.98 -13.40 -6.41
C PHE A 201 -4.69 -14.90 -6.37
#